data_4a56fbd1c4eb1f5e43faaf8cf866cdfa
#
_entry.id   4a56fbd1c4eb1f5e43faaf8cf866cdfa
#
_cell.length_a   1.000
_cell.length_b   1.000
_cell.length_c   1.000
_cell.angle_alpha   90.00
_cell.angle_beta   90.00
_cell.angle_gamma   90.00
#
_symmetry.space_group_name_H-M   'P 1'
#
loop_
_entity.id
_entity.type
_entity.pdbx_description
1 polymer ?
#
loop_
_entity_poly.entity_id
_entity_poly.type
_entity_poly.pdbx_seq_one_letter_code
_entity_poly.pdbx_strand_id
1 'polypeptide(L)'
;MVLTQITQSAVHCINPHCQRPYPQPWGNKFCTSCGAQLHLLERYFPLQALGSGGFAQIYTIWDERTQTEKVLKVLVDTSAKALELFIQEAEVLSNFRSDSLPKVDNDGYFQVNLINPQPRQLPCLVMEKINGYTLEEVLINSPQGCPEDLVLCWFIQAVQILQELHKRQIIHRDIKPSNLMLRTSTPAKPLKDDKLVLIDFGGAKQVSGSVLKSHSTSTRLYSSGYSPQEQIYGSNVGPAADFYALGRTMIQLLTGKYPPELEDSLTGKLRWRNYCRIKPDLADLLDEMIQEDVRSRPGHAGIIHKRLLKIASPLPQEGLFTRISKYLGKLVTQFFQAIGNTTLFIIRGIFKFLFACLVTFWVMILTSISTGIATIIGFILADHTSLGDRWLELLTYQLPTLVKNQPYIAVETIVYAFAGLGTAWGLTLSGCFGQKRQFLVSALMGFVAYSLGWIACQFIPTQNPSENLVIWILISLPILTLGLGIRNHKIAYTVIAGLVSANLISVFTNLGLGLHLFHFSREPQGFDIFSPLGFFSLVSILISFCLSISYYLISPCLRWLGWR
;
A
#
# COMPACT_ATOMS: atom_id res chain seq x y z
N MET A 1 1.57 -45.23 -41.80
CA MET A 1 1.84 -44.00 -42.54
C MET A 1 0.50 -43.58 -43.15
N VAL A 2 -0.32 -42.89 -42.35
CA VAL A 2 -1.63 -42.40 -42.81
C VAL A 2 -1.42 -40.91 -43.08
N LEU A 3 -1.31 -40.58 -44.36
CA LEU A 3 -1.36 -39.21 -44.83
C LEU A 3 -2.78 -38.67 -44.52
N THR A 4 -2.92 -37.94 -43.44
CA THR A 4 -4.07 -37.09 -43.21
C THR A 4 -4.03 -36.02 -44.29
N GLN A 5 -4.76 -36.21 -45.38
CA GLN A 5 -5.07 -35.17 -46.34
C GLN A 5 -5.84 -34.09 -45.57
N ILE A 6 -5.13 -33.05 -45.16
CA ILE A 6 -5.75 -31.82 -44.68
C ILE A 6 -6.46 -31.25 -45.90
N THR A 7 -7.77 -31.36 -45.95
CA THR A 7 -8.62 -30.64 -46.88
C THR A 7 -8.56 -29.15 -46.52
N GLN A 8 -7.48 -28.49 -46.89
CA GLN A 8 -7.31 -27.04 -46.76
C GLN A 8 -8.19 -26.37 -47.80
N SER A 9 -9.44 -26.09 -47.43
CA SER A 9 -10.43 -25.53 -48.33
C SER A 9 -10.47 -24.01 -48.37
N ALA A 10 -9.89 -23.32 -47.38
CA ALA A 10 -9.98 -21.87 -47.29
C ALA A 10 -8.82 -21.25 -46.52
N VAL A 11 -8.48 -19.99 -46.82
CA VAL A 11 -7.49 -19.16 -46.13
C VAL A 11 -8.14 -17.92 -45.54
N HIS A 12 -7.47 -17.29 -44.60
CA HIS A 12 -7.95 -16.10 -43.91
C HIS A 12 -7.16 -14.86 -44.34
N CYS A 13 -7.85 -13.76 -44.60
CA CYS A 13 -7.19 -12.48 -44.86
C CYS A 13 -6.75 -11.83 -43.52
N ILE A 14 -5.51 -11.40 -43.44
CA ILE A 14 -4.94 -10.77 -42.23
C ILE A 14 -5.16 -9.25 -42.13
N ASN A 15 -5.81 -8.65 -43.16
CA ASN A 15 -6.12 -7.22 -43.11
C ASN A 15 -7.23 -6.96 -42.08
N PRO A 16 -6.99 -6.20 -40.98
CA PRO A 16 -7.98 -5.97 -39.96
C PRO A 16 -9.22 -5.20 -40.43
N HIS A 17 -9.12 -4.52 -41.59
CA HIS A 17 -10.24 -3.77 -42.18
C HIS A 17 -10.91 -4.51 -43.33
N CYS A 18 -10.59 -5.79 -43.52
CA CYS A 18 -11.24 -6.60 -44.56
C CYS A 18 -12.70 -6.89 -44.20
N GLN A 19 -13.64 -6.54 -45.07
CA GLN A 19 -15.07 -6.77 -44.85
C GLN A 19 -15.46 -8.26 -44.90
N ARG A 20 -14.70 -9.07 -45.67
CA ARG A 20 -14.92 -10.52 -45.80
C ARG A 20 -13.58 -11.24 -45.66
N PRO A 21 -13.00 -11.34 -44.44
CA PRO A 21 -11.66 -11.90 -44.24
C PRO A 21 -11.64 -13.43 -44.44
N TYR A 22 -12.76 -14.10 -44.23
CA TYR A 22 -12.90 -15.55 -44.35
C TYR A 22 -14.30 -15.94 -44.87
N PRO A 23 -14.46 -17.01 -45.67
CA PRO A 23 -13.41 -17.81 -46.29
C PRO A 23 -12.85 -17.17 -47.56
N GLN A 24 -11.53 -17.31 -47.78
CA GLN A 24 -10.89 -16.98 -49.06
C GLN A 24 -10.45 -18.29 -49.75
N PRO A 25 -10.53 -18.40 -51.09
CA PRO A 25 -10.17 -19.63 -51.79
C PRO A 25 -8.69 -19.96 -51.60
N TRP A 26 -8.39 -21.23 -51.34
CA TRP A 26 -7.00 -21.73 -51.29
C TRP A 26 -6.31 -21.52 -52.64
N GLY A 27 -5.02 -21.16 -52.61
CA GLY A 27 -4.20 -20.89 -53.78
C GLY A 27 -4.32 -19.47 -54.35
N ASN A 28 -5.27 -18.66 -53.87
CA ASN A 28 -5.32 -17.26 -54.28
C ASN A 28 -4.19 -16.50 -53.64
N LYS A 29 -3.46 -15.70 -54.44
CA LYS A 29 -2.39 -14.83 -53.93
C LYS A 29 -2.93 -13.61 -53.20
N PHE A 30 -4.12 -13.14 -53.56
CA PHE A 30 -4.74 -11.93 -53.02
C PHE A 30 -6.16 -12.15 -52.55
N CYS A 31 -6.57 -11.43 -51.52
CA CYS A 31 -7.92 -11.44 -50.98
C CYS A 31 -8.91 -10.89 -52.02
N THR A 32 -9.99 -11.63 -52.24
CA THR A 32 -11.04 -11.26 -53.22
C THR A 32 -11.85 -10.03 -52.76
N SER A 33 -11.80 -9.69 -51.46
CA SER A 33 -12.56 -8.55 -50.91
C SER A 33 -11.73 -7.26 -50.84
N CYS A 34 -10.49 -7.31 -50.34
CA CYS A 34 -9.69 -6.10 -50.09
C CYS A 34 -8.36 -6.05 -50.88
N GLY A 35 -8.01 -7.11 -51.62
CA GLY A 35 -6.75 -7.16 -52.38
C GLY A 35 -5.50 -7.39 -51.55
N ALA A 36 -5.62 -7.61 -50.23
CA ALA A 36 -4.44 -7.91 -49.38
C ALA A 36 -3.84 -9.27 -49.76
N GLN A 37 -2.52 -9.38 -49.60
CA GLN A 37 -1.76 -10.60 -49.84
C GLN A 37 -2.22 -11.73 -48.91
N LEU A 38 -2.56 -12.89 -49.47
CA LEU A 38 -2.92 -14.11 -48.75
C LEU A 38 -1.76 -15.10 -48.62
N HIS A 39 -0.87 -15.13 -49.62
CA HIS A 39 0.34 -15.95 -49.63
C HIS A 39 1.52 -15.08 -49.15
N LEU A 40 1.77 -15.09 -47.85
CA LEU A 40 2.77 -14.21 -47.19
C LEU A 40 4.15 -14.76 -47.43
N LEU A 41 5.08 -13.91 -47.87
CA LEU A 41 6.47 -14.24 -48.17
C LEU A 41 6.61 -15.43 -49.14
N GLU A 42 5.62 -15.69 -49.99
CA GLU A 42 5.54 -16.89 -50.88
C GLU A 42 5.78 -18.21 -50.10
N ARG A 43 5.33 -18.25 -48.85
CA ARG A 43 5.58 -19.35 -47.90
C ARG A 43 4.41 -19.65 -46.99
N TYR A 44 3.73 -18.64 -46.48
CA TYR A 44 2.76 -18.83 -45.40
C TYR A 44 1.34 -18.53 -45.83
N PHE A 45 0.39 -19.45 -45.51
CA PHE A 45 -1.01 -19.24 -45.69
C PHE A 45 -1.74 -19.13 -44.35
N PRO A 46 -2.35 -17.99 -44.01
CA PRO A 46 -3.19 -17.89 -42.83
C PRO A 46 -4.43 -18.75 -42.98
N LEU A 47 -4.68 -19.66 -42.04
CA LEU A 47 -5.79 -20.62 -42.08
C LEU A 47 -6.99 -20.14 -41.28
N GLN A 48 -6.77 -19.88 -39.99
CA GLN A 48 -7.82 -19.59 -39.04
C GLN A 48 -7.36 -18.58 -38.03
N ALA A 49 -8.23 -17.64 -37.63
CA ALA A 49 -8.00 -16.78 -36.47
C ALA A 49 -8.12 -17.60 -35.19
N LEU A 50 -7.11 -17.53 -34.32
CA LEU A 50 -7.11 -18.18 -33.01
C LEU A 50 -7.64 -17.27 -31.92
N GLY A 51 -7.48 -15.95 -32.07
CA GLY A 51 -7.90 -14.96 -31.10
C GLY A 51 -7.34 -13.57 -31.39
N SER A 52 -7.76 -12.62 -30.57
CA SER A 52 -7.23 -11.25 -30.58
C SER A 52 -6.73 -10.89 -29.18
N GLY A 53 -5.47 -10.49 -29.06
CA GLY A 53 -4.92 -9.82 -27.87
C GLY A 53 -5.04 -8.31 -28.03
N GLY A 54 -4.85 -7.52 -26.95
CA GLY A 54 -5.09 -6.06 -26.94
C GLY A 54 -4.45 -5.25 -28.09
N PHE A 55 -3.34 -5.73 -28.70
CA PHE A 55 -2.62 -5.03 -29.75
C PHE A 55 -2.42 -5.85 -31.03
N ALA A 56 -2.67 -7.17 -30.98
CA ALA A 56 -2.37 -8.08 -32.08
C ALA A 56 -3.50 -9.10 -32.32
N GLN A 57 -3.60 -9.56 -33.56
CA GLN A 57 -4.40 -10.71 -33.96
C GLN A 57 -3.51 -11.93 -34.16
N ILE A 58 -4.02 -13.09 -33.77
CA ILE A 58 -3.28 -14.36 -33.79
C ILE A 58 -3.98 -15.33 -34.74
N TYR A 59 -3.21 -15.95 -35.61
CA TYR A 59 -3.71 -16.91 -36.63
C TYR A 59 -2.92 -18.21 -36.57
N THR A 60 -3.58 -19.33 -36.85
CA THR A 60 -2.91 -20.52 -37.34
C THR A 60 -2.53 -20.30 -38.79
N ILE A 61 -1.31 -20.63 -39.17
CA ILE A 61 -0.83 -20.55 -40.54
C ILE A 61 -0.25 -21.89 -40.98
N TRP A 62 -0.29 -22.14 -42.28
CA TRP A 62 0.43 -23.24 -42.92
C TRP A 62 1.77 -22.74 -43.46
N ASP A 63 2.84 -23.40 -43.13
CA ASP A 63 4.16 -23.16 -43.66
C ASP A 63 4.46 -24.17 -44.77
N GLU A 64 4.45 -23.75 -46.01
CA GLU A 64 4.73 -24.63 -47.16
C GLU A 64 6.14 -25.21 -47.14
N ARG A 65 7.11 -24.50 -46.58
CA ARG A 65 8.49 -24.96 -46.53
C ARG A 65 8.72 -26.12 -45.56
N THR A 66 8.07 -26.06 -44.39
CA THR A 66 8.21 -27.10 -43.34
C THR A 66 7.09 -28.10 -43.35
N GLN A 67 6.02 -27.85 -44.13
CA GLN A 67 4.79 -28.68 -44.15
C GLN A 67 4.19 -28.85 -42.76
N THR A 68 4.15 -27.77 -41.99
CA THR A 68 3.65 -27.77 -40.60
C THR A 68 2.79 -26.53 -40.36
N GLU A 69 1.88 -26.67 -39.39
CA GLU A 69 1.19 -25.50 -38.86
C GLU A 69 2.09 -24.70 -37.92
N LYS A 70 1.98 -23.37 -38.03
CA LYS A 70 2.64 -22.39 -37.15
C LYS A 70 1.62 -21.36 -36.64
N VAL A 71 2.04 -20.49 -35.78
CA VAL A 71 1.27 -19.34 -35.28
C VAL A 71 1.85 -18.07 -35.91
N LEU A 72 0.96 -17.25 -36.45
CA LEU A 72 1.25 -15.90 -36.91
C LEU A 72 0.61 -14.89 -35.95
N LYS A 73 1.41 -14.04 -35.36
CA LYS A 73 0.98 -12.86 -34.59
C LYS A 73 1.09 -11.64 -35.50
N VAL A 74 0.02 -10.87 -35.65
CA VAL A 74 -0.04 -9.69 -36.53
C VAL A 74 -0.35 -8.47 -35.67
N LEU A 75 0.53 -7.49 -35.65
CA LEU A 75 0.32 -6.25 -34.91
C LEU A 75 -0.71 -5.38 -35.61
N VAL A 76 -1.82 -5.11 -34.93
CA VAL A 76 -2.95 -4.31 -35.45
C VAL A 76 -2.92 -2.88 -34.92
N ASP A 77 -2.40 -2.68 -33.73
CA ASP A 77 -2.22 -1.36 -33.13
C ASP A 77 -1.15 -0.57 -33.88
N THR A 78 -1.43 0.71 -34.16
CA THR A 78 -0.53 1.61 -34.88
C THR A 78 0.35 2.46 -33.96
N SER A 79 0.22 2.31 -32.64
CA SER A 79 1.01 3.10 -31.70
C SER A 79 2.49 2.71 -31.75
N ALA A 80 3.36 3.71 -31.68
CA ALA A 80 4.81 3.50 -31.65
C ALA A 80 5.22 2.58 -30.49
N LYS A 81 4.50 2.63 -29.38
CA LYS A 81 4.76 1.79 -28.21
C LYS A 81 4.40 0.32 -28.44
N ALA A 82 3.28 0.04 -29.10
CA ALA A 82 2.92 -1.33 -29.45
C ALA A 82 3.92 -1.94 -30.43
N LEU A 83 4.41 -1.16 -31.39
CA LEU A 83 5.47 -1.59 -32.32
C LEU A 83 6.79 -1.88 -31.59
N GLU A 84 7.19 -1.02 -30.66
CA GLU A 84 8.40 -1.24 -29.84
C GLU A 84 8.31 -2.57 -29.06
N LEU A 85 7.19 -2.81 -28.38
CA LEU A 85 6.96 -4.05 -27.62
C LEU A 85 6.93 -5.29 -28.52
N PHE A 86 6.34 -5.18 -29.69
CA PHE A 86 6.27 -6.28 -30.65
C PHE A 86 7.65 -6.65 -31.23
N ILE A 87 8.49 -5.65 -31.50
CA ILE A 87 9.88 -5.87 -31.92
C ILE A 87 10.68 -6.52 -30.78
N GLN A 88 10.54 -6.03 -29.54
CA GLN A 88 11.20 -6.63 -28.36
C GLN A 88 10.79 -8.09 -28.17
N GLU A 89 9.51 -8.42 -28.32
CA GLU A 89 9.03 -9.81 -28.27
C GLU A 89 9.69 -10.67 -29.35
N ALA A 90 9.76 -10.18 -30.59
CA ALA A 90 10.41 -10.88 -31.69
C ALA A 90 11.91 -11.10 -31.42
N GLU A 91 12.61 -10.10 -30.90
CA GLU A 91 14.03 -10.21 -30.51
C GLU A 91 14.26 -11.21 -29.40
N VAL A 92 13.45 -11.17 -28.35
CA VAL A 92 13.53 -12.12 -27.23
C VAL A 92 13.37 -13.55 -27.73
N LEU A 93 12.30 -13.84 -28.48
CA LEU A 93 12.00 -15.18 -28.98
C LEU A 93 13.02 -15.68 -30.02
N SER A 94 13.55 -14.81 -30.88
CA SER A 94 14.55 -15.18 -31.88
C SER A 94 15.91 -15.53 -31.25
N ASN A 95 16.28 -14.81 -30.16
CA ASN A 95 17.57 -14.99 -29.49
C ASN A 95 17.54 -16.06 -28.38
N PHE A 96 16.33 -16.53 -27.99
CA PHE A 96 16.18 -17.48 -26.91
C PHE A 96 15.70 -18.85 -27.44
N ARG A 97 16.63 -19.78 -27.65
CA ARG A 97 16.29 -21.14 -28.06
C ARG A 97 16.12 -22.04 -26.83
N SER A 98 14.88 -22.32 -26.45
CA SER A 98 14.52 -23.23 -25.37
C SER A 98 13.30 -24.04 -25.79
N ASP A 99 13.18 -25.30 -25.36
CA ASP A 99 11.98 -26.10 -25.58
C ASP A 99 10.78 -25.61 -24.74
N SER A 100 11.05 -24.74 -23.78
CA SER A 100 10.04 -24.12 -22.91
C SER A 100 9.49 -22.79 -23.44
N LEU A 101 9.89 -22.37 -24.64
CA LEU A 101 9.41 -21.19 -25.36
C LEU A 101 9.04 -21.55 -26.80
N PRO A 102 8.11 -20.85 -27.44
CA PRO A 102 7.83 -21.03 -28.87
C PRO A 102 9.07 -20.70 -29.69
N LYS A 103 9.44 -21.60 -30.60
CA LYS A 103 10.58 -21.39 -31.50
C LYS A 103 10.20 -20.41 -32.60
N VAL A 104 11.09 -19.44 -32.86
CA VAL A 104 10.97 -18.48 -33.96
C VAL A 104 12.11 -18.74 -34.94
N ASP A 105 11.79 -18.83 -36.23
CA ASP A 105 12.79 -18.93 -37.28
C ASP A 105 13.55 -17.59 -37.47
N ASN A 106 14.74 -17.59 -38.00
CA ASN A 106 15.52 -16.37 -38.23
C ASN A 106 14.81 -15.35 -39.16
N ASP A 107 13.94 -15.84 -40.04
CA ASP A 107 13.09 -15.08 -40.96
C ASP A 107 11.65 -14.94 -40.47
N GLY A 108 11.39 -15.23 -39.17
CA GLY A 108 10.07 -15.22 -38.59
C GLY A 108 9.45 -13.85 -38.39
N TYR A 109 10.25 -12.79 -38.29
CA TYR A 109 9.72 -11.41 -38.22
C TYR A 109 9.78 -10.75 -39.60
N PHE A 110 8.66 -10.21 -40.07
CA PHE A 110 8.55 -9.50 -41.36
C PHE A 110 7.38 -8.50 -41.32
N GLN A 111 7.26 -7.71 -42.41
CA GLN A 111 6.19 -6.74 -42.57
C GLN A 111 5.40 -7.01 -43.84
N VAL A 112 4.07 -6.91 -43.74
CA VAL A 112 3.16 -7.03 -44.87
C VAL A 112 2.62 -5.66 -45.26
N ASN A 113 2.78 -5.27 -46.52
CA ASN A 113 2.25 -3.99 -47.00
C ASN A 113 0.79 -4.15 -47.38
N LEU A 114 -0.09 -3.38 -46.76
CA LEU A 114 -1.47 -3.21 -47.16
C LEU A 114 -1.61 -1.92 -47.99
N ILE A 115 -2.48 -1.96 -49.00
CA ILE A 115 -2.75 -0.79 -49.83
C ILE A 115 -4.12 -0.20 -49.47
N ASN A 116 -5.09 -1.05 -49.13
CA ASN A 116 -6.48 -0.69 -48.84
C ASN A 116 -6.83 -0.91 -47.37
N PRO A 117 -7.64 -0.03 -46.70
CA PRO A 117 -8.19 1.23 -47.22
C PRO A 117 -7.18 2.36 -47.28
N GLN A 118 -6.06 2.25 -46.56
CA GLN A 118 -4.91 3.18 -46.58
C GLN A 118 -3.60 2.40 -46.58
N PRO A 119 -2.54 2.91 -47.22
CA PRO A 119 -1.23 2.30 -47.19
C PRO A 119 -0.75 2.11 -45.76
N ARG A 120 -0.48 0.86 -45.40
CA ARG A 120 -0.06 0.49 -44.02
C ARG A 120 0.87 -0.72 -44.07
N GLN A 121 1.84 -0.73 -43.14
CA GLN A 121 2.67 -1.90 -42.88
C GLN A 121 2.13 -2.64 -41.65
N LEU A 122 1.95 -3.94 -41.77
CA LEU A 122 1.57 -4.83 -40.67
C LEU A 122 2.80 -5.62 -40.24
N PRO A 123 3.36 -5.37 -39.05
CA PRO A 123 4.38 -6.23 -38.48
C PRO A 123 3.81 -7.60 -38.15
N CYS A 124 4.54 -8.62 -38.56
CA CYS A 124 4.16 -10.03 -38.46
C CYS A 124 5.28 -10.81 -37.78
N LEU A 125 4.91 -11.73 -36.89
CA LEU A 125 5.81 -12.64 -36.22
C LEU A 125 5.30 -14.07 -36.33
N VAL A 126 6.08 -14.94 -36.98
CA VAL A 126 5.78 -16.38 -37.11
C VAL A 126 6.56 -17.15 -36.08
N MET A 127 5.85 -17.99 -35.33
CA MET A 127 6.42 -18.82 -34.27
C MET A 127 5.84 -20.24 -34.31
N GLU A 128 6.47 -21.13 -33.58
CA GLU A 128 6.01 -22.52 -33.39
C GLU A 128 4.58 -22.55 -32.85
N LYS A 129 3.74 -23.40 -33.43
CA LYS A 129 2.45 -23.75 -32.84
C LYS A 129 2.64 -24.81 -31.75
N ILE A 130 2.35 -24.46 -30.53
CA ILE A 130 2.39 -25.40 -29.41
C ILE A 130 1.12 -26.26 -29.47
N ASN A 131 1.30 -27.58 -29.61
CA ASN A 131 0.19 -28.53 -29.55
C ASN A 131 -0.10 -28.86 -28.09
N GLY A 132 -1.28 -28.48 -27.62
CA GLY A 132 -1.69 -28.70 -26.24
C GLY A 132 -2.69 -27.65 -25.74
N TYR A 133 -2.75 -27.47 -24.45
CA TYR A 133 -3.73 -26.61 -23.78
C TYR A 133 -3.04 -25.55 -22.93
N THR A 134 -3.65 -24.38 -22.83
CA THR A 134 -3.31 -23.39 -21.82
C THR A 134 -3.73 -23.89 -20.44
N LEU A 135 -3.06 -23.42 -19.38
CA LEU A 135 -3.50 -23.72 -18.01
C LEU A 135 -4.86 -23.09 -17.69
N GLU A 136 -5.30 -22.08 -18.46
CA GLU A 136 -6.65 -21.53 -18.38
C GLU A 136 -7.69 -22.53 -18.91
N GLU A 137 -7.42 -23.17 -20.06
CA GLU A 137 -8.28 -24.24 -20.59
C GLU A 137 -8.32 -25.46 -19.65
N VAL A 138 -7.20 -25.76 -18.99
CA VAL A 138 -7.17 -26.80 -17.95
C VAL A 138 -8.08 -26.44 -16.77
N LEU A 139 -8.08 -25.17 -16.33
CA LEU A 139 -8.97 -24.69 -15.27
C LEU A 139 -10.45 -24.75 -15.64
N ILE A 140 -10.81 -24.47 -16.89
CA ILE A 140 -12.19 -24.60 -17.37
C ILE A 140 -12.68 -26.05 -17.17
N ASN A 141 -11.81 -27.03 -17.41
CA ASN A 141 -12.11 -28.45 -17.21
C ASN A 141 -11.92 -28.93 -15.75
N SER A 142 -11.35 -28.08 -14.88
CA SER A 142 -11.08 -28.36 -13.47
C SER A 142 -11.54 -27.20 -12.57
N PRO A 143 -12.83 -26.89 -12.50
CA PRO A 143 -13.34 -25.69 -11.82
C PRO A 143 -13.16 -25.72 -10.30
N GLN A 144 -12.88 -26.87 -9.71
CA GLN A 144 -12.56 -27.04 -8.29
C GLN A 144 -11.05 -26.97 -7.99
N GLY A 145 -10.24 -26.64 -8.99
CA GLY A 145 -8.79 -26.64 -8.93
C GLY A 145 -8.15 -27.96 -9.34
N CYS A 146 -6.85 -27.90 -9.57
CA CYS A 146 -6.03 -29.02 -10.01
C CYS A 146 -5.37 -29.73 -8.80
N PRO A 147 -5.07 -31.04 -8.92
CA PRO A 147 -4.33 -31.77 -7.89
C PRO A 147 -2.98 -31.13 -7.57
N GLU A 148 -2.62 -31.07 -6.28
CA GLU A 148 -1.38 -30.45 -5.78
C GLU A 148 -0.13 -30.96 -6.49
N ASP A 149 -0.05 -32.26 -6.75
CA ASP A 149 1.11 -32.90 -7.35
C ASP A 149 1.30 -32.50 -8.83
N LEU A 150 0.23 -32.26 -9.58
CA LEU A 150 0.31 -31.71 -10.94
C LEU A 150 0.73 -30.23 -10.91
N VAL A 151 0.09 -29.42 -10.07
CA VAL A 151 0.44 -28.01 -9.92
C VAL A 151 1.89 -27.86 -9.49
N LEU A 152 2.37 -28.71 -8.57
CA LEU A 152 3.77 -28.71 -8.12
C LEU A 152 4.74 -29.00 -9.27
N CYS A 153 4.41 -29.96 -10.16
CA CYS A 153 5.24 -30.24 -11.33
C CYS A 153 5.30 -29.06 -12.29
N TRP A 154 4.17 -28.43 -12.58
CA TRP A 154 4.13 -27.24 -13.44
C TRP A 154 4.81 -26.03 -12.81
N PHE A 155 4.67 -25.88 -11.49
CA PHE A 155 5.33 -24.82 -10.74
C PHE A 155 6.86 -24.92 -10.82
N ILE A 156 7.42 -26.14 -10.66
CA ILE A 156 8.86 -26.38 -10.81
C ILE A 156 9.32 -25.97 -12.21
N GLN A 157 8.60 -26.38 -13.26
CA GLN A 157 8.92 -26.03 -14.64
C GLN A 157 8.82 -24.53 -14.89
N ALA A 158 7.75 -23.87 -14.41
CA ALA A 158 7.58 -22.42 -14.55
C ALA A 158 8.73 -21.63 -13.89
N VAL A 159 9.16 -22.06 -12.68
CA VAL A 159 10.29 -21.43 -11.99
C VAL A 159 11.61 -21.64 -12.75
N GLN A 160 11.82 -22.81 -13.39
CA GLN A 160 12.98 -23.03 -14.24
C GLN A 160 12.98 -22.09 -15.45
N ILE A 161 11.83 -21.92 -16.11
CA ILE A 161 11.68 -20.95 -17.22
C ILE A 161 12.03 -19.54 -16.76
N LEU A 162 11.46 -19.09 -15.63
CA LEU A 162 11.76 -17.77 -15.07
C LEU A 162 13.23 -17.63 -14.69
N GLN A 163 13.86 -18.68 -14.16
CA GLN A 163 15.28 -18.67 -13.83
C GLN A 163 16.14 -18.43 -15.07
N GLU A 164 15.82 -19.03 -16.21
CA GLU A 164 16.53 -18.84 -17.46
C GLU A 164 16.32 -17.43 -18.05
N LEU A 165 15.10 -16.91 -17.99
CA LEU A 165 14.77 -15.55 -18.44
C LEU A 165 15.51 -14.50 -17.60
N HIS A 166 15.43 -14.62 -16.26
CA HIS A 166 16.03 -13.66 -15.34
C HIS A 166 17.57 -13.66 -15.40
N LYS A 167 18.22 -14.80 -15.67
CA LYS A 167 19.67 -14.85 -15.94
C LYS A 167 20.06 -13.98 -17.14
N ARG A 168 19.16 -13.82 -18.11
CA ARG A 168 19.36 -12.95 -19.29
C ARG A 168 18.76 -11.55 -19.11
N GLN A 169 18.39 -11.21 -17.87
CA GLN A 169 17.79 -9.93 -17.51
C GLN A 169 16.45 -9.64 -18.24
N ILE A 170 15.70 -10.69 -18.58
CA ILE A 170 14.37 -10.59 -19.18
C ILE A 170 13.34 -10.82 -18.09
N ILE A 171 12.43 -9.86 -17.87
CA ILE A 171 11.29 -9.94 -16.97
C ILE A 171 10.04 -10.06 -17.84
N HIS A 172 9.21 -11.07 -17.60
CA HIS A 172 8.06 -11.40 -18.45
C HIS A 172 6.86 -10.46 -18.25
N ARG A 173 6.54 -10.13 -16.99
CA ARG A 173 5.49 -9.18 -16.56
C ARG A 173 4.04 -9.56 -16.84
N ASP A 174 3.80 -10.69 -17.48
CA ASP A 174 2.44 -11.17 -17.80
C ASP A 174 2.29 -12.67 -17.57
N ILE A 175 2.72 -13.15 -16.40
CA ILE A 175 2.54 -14.55 -16.00
C ILE A 175 1.11 -14.75 -15.53
N LYS A 176 0.38 -15.64 -16.22
CA LYS A 176 -1.01 -16.00 -15.92
C LYS A 176 -1.36 -17.35 -16.60
N PRO A 177 -2.47 -18.01 -16.25
CA PRO A 177 -2.81 -19.33 -16.79
C PRO A 177 -2.92 -19.35 -18.32
N SER A 178 -3.44 -18.31 -18.95
CA SER A 178 -3.57 -18.22 -20.42
C SER A 178 -2.22 -18.12 -21.15
N ASN A 179 -1.15 -17.71 -20.48
CA ASN A 179 0.19 -17.58 -21.06
C ASN A 179 1.10 -18.78 -20.76
N LEU A 180 0.59 -19.80 -20.07
CA LEU A 180 1.29 -21.05 -19.77
C LEU A 180 0.58 -22.20 -20.50
N MET A 181 1.27 -22.86 -21.43
CA MET A 181 0.73 -23.98 -22.20
C MET A 181 1.42 -25.28 -21.84
N LEU A 182 0.66 -26.33 -21.78
CA LEU A 182 1.17 -27.70 -21.67
C LEU A 182 1.33 -28.29 -23.09
N ARG A 183 2.57 -28.62 -23.46
CA ARG A 183 2.86 -29.37 -24.69
C ARG A 183 2.53 -30.82 -24.40
N THR A 184 1.44 -31.31 -24.96
CA THR A 184 0.97 -32.69 -24.76
C THR A 184 0.83 -33.42 -26.09
N SER A 185 1.14 -34.72 -26.07
CA SER A 185 0.92 -35.61 -27.21
C SER A 185 -0.47 -36.24 -27.22
N THR A 186 -1.19 -36.17 -26.11
CA THR A 186 -2.54 -36.78 -25.94
C THR A 186 -3.55 -35.74 -25.44
N PRO A 187 -4.61 -35.42 -26.21
CA PRO A 187 -5.51 -34.32 -25.87
C PRO A 187 -6.42 -34.53 -24.65
N ALA A 188 -6.47 -35.72 -24.06
CA ALA A 188 -7.57 -36.07 -23.17
C ALA A 188 -7.38 -35.71 -21.70
N LYS A 189 -6.16 -35.57 -21.20
CA LYS A 189 -5.91 -35.27 -19.77
C LYS A 189 -4.48 -34.77 -19.55
N PRO A 190 -4.27 -33.66 -18.81
CA PRO A 190 -2.94 -33.21 -18.43
C PRO A 190 -2.18 -34.27 -17.62
N LEU A 191 -0.92 -34.50 -17.97
CA LEU A 191 -0.04 -35.46 -17.31
C LEU A 191 1.12 -34.74 -16.61
N LYS A 192 1.73 -35.44 -15.63
CA LYS A 192 2.91 -34.90 -14.94
C LYS A 192 4.11 -34.66 -15.86
N ASP A 193 4.21 -35.46 -16.92
CA ASP A 193 5.33 -35.44 -17.87
C ASP A 193 5.14 -34.41 -19.00
N ASP A 194 3.97 -33.74 -19.07
CA ASP A 194 3.73 -32.70 -20.05
C ASP A 194 4.68 -31.52 -19.80
N LYS A 195 5.28 -31.03 -20.90
CA LYS A 195 6.22 -29.92 -20.83
C LYS A 195 5.49 -28.58 -20.82
N LEU A 196 5.80 -27.75 -19.83
CA LEU A 196 5.29 -26.40 -19.75
C LEU A 196 6.03 -25.46 -20.71
N VAL A 197 5.29 -24.69 -21.46
CA VAL A 197 5.77 -23.68 -22.39
C VAL A 197 5.18 -22.33 -22.01
N LEU A 198 6.03 -21.31 -21.88
CA LEU A 198 5.60 -19.95 -21.63
C LEU A 198 5.44 -19.24 -22.97
N ILE A 199 4.25 -18.68 -23.20
CA ILE A 199 3.90 -17.99 -24.45
C ILE A 199 3.61 -16.51 -24.16
N ASP A 200 3.56 -15.70 -25.22
CA ASP A 200 3.21 -14.27 -25.21
C ASP A 200 4.18 -13.37 -24.40
N PHE A 201 5.18 -12.87 -25.09
CA PHE A 201 6.20 -11.98 -24.54
C PHE A 201 5.90 -10.49 -24.78
N GLY A 202 4.66 -10.12 -25.11
CA GLY A 202 4.27 -8.74 -25.37
C GLY A 202 4.43 -7.77 -24.19
N GLY A 203 4.56 -8.30 -22.96
CA GLY A 203 4.86 -7.54 -21.74
C GLY A 203 6.33 -7.56 -21.34
N ALA A 204 7.15 -8.40 -21.98
CA ALA A 204 8.52 -8.64 -21.56
C ALA A 204 9.42 -7.41 -21.75
N LYS A 205 10.32 -7.18 -20.80
CA LYS A 205 11.31 -6.10 -20.87
C LYS A 205 12.70 -6.63 -20.56
N GLN A 206 13.66 -6.32 -21.45
CA GLN A 206 15.07 -6.55 -21.18
C GLN A 206 15.61 -5.38 -20.36
N VAL A 207 16.24 -5.65 -19.23
CA VAL A 207 16.87 -4.65 -18.36
C VAL A 207 18.27 -4.35 -18.94
N SER A 208 18.34 -3.44 -19.91
CA SER A 208 19.63 -2.95 -20.43
C SER A 208 20.27 -2.02 -19.42
N GLY A 209 21.55 -2.16 -19.16
CA GLY A 209 22.34 -1.37 -18.20
C GLY A 209 22.56 0.11 -18.55
N SER A 210 21.85 0.68 -19.52
CA SER A 210 21.92 2.11 -19.84
C SER A 210 20.72 2.83 -19.23
N VAL A 211 21.02 3.65 -18.22
CA VAL A 211 20.12 4.65 -17.64
C VAL A 211 19.85 5.74 -18.68
N LEU A 212 18.94 5.49 -19.61
CA LEU A 212 18.36 6.55 -20.41
C LEU A 212 16.97 6.84 -19.86
N LYS A 213 16.86 7.99 -19.19
CA LYS A 213 15.62 8.64 -18.76
C LYS A 213 14.68 8.75 -19.96
N SER A 214 13.71 7.86 -20.10
CA SER A 214 12.54 8.16 -20.89
C SER A 214 11.36 8.37 -19.94
N HIS A 215 11.06 9.63 -19.67
CA HIS A 215 9.74 10.07 -19.22
C HIS A 215 8.77 9.87 -20.39
N SER A 216 8.38 8.63 -20.66
CA SER A 216 7.28 8.34 -21.56
C SER A 216 6.15 7.73 -20.70
N THR A 217 4.98 8.35 -20.77
CA THR A 217 3.70 7.83 -20.31
C THR A 217 3.56 6.37 -20.73
N SER A 218 3.92 5.45 -19.83
CA SER A 218 3.82 4.02 -20.08
C SER A 218 2.34 3.66 -20.17
N THR A 219 1.88 3.20 -21.34
CA THR A 219 0.68 2.40 -21.46
C THR A 219 0.87 1.24 -20.48
N ARG A 220 0.06 1.20 -19.40
CA ARG A 220 0.22 0.26 -18.30
C ARG A 220 -0.26 -1.12 -18.78
N LEU A 221 0.67 -1.94 -19.26
CA LEU A 221 0.40 -3.35 -19.54
C LEU A 221 0.41 -4.09 -18.20
N TYR A 222 -0.78 -4.41 -17.71
CA TYR A 222 -0.94 -5.25 -16.53
C TYR A 222 -2.13 -6.19 -16.70
N SER A 223 -2.01 -7.39 -16.20
CA SER A 223 -3.11 -8.34 -16.12
C SER A 223 -3.80 -8.22 -14.76
N SER A 224 -5.09 -7.82 -14.80
CA SER A 224 -5.91 -7.72 -13.59
C SER A 224 -5.84 -9.03 -12.79
N GLY A 225 -5.69 -8.93 -11.49
CA GLY A 225 -5.63 -10.07 -10.60
C GLY A 225 -4.28 -10.80 -10.50
N TYR A 226 -3.30 -10.54 -11.39
CA TYR A 226 -1.99 -11.20 -11.35
C TYR A 226 -0.84 -10.21 -11.17
N SER A 227 -0.96 -9.01 -11.70
CA SER A 227 0.11 -8.01 -11.63
C SER A 227 0.22 -7.40 -10.23
N PRO A 228 1.44 -7.25 -9.68
CA PRO A 228 1.66 -6.60 -8.40
C PRO A 228 1.53 -5.08 -8.48
N GLN A 229 1.38 -4.43 -7.34
CA GLN A 229 1.14 -2.99 -7.25
C GLN A 229 2.26 -2.15 -7.88
N GLU A 230 3.52 -2.54 -7.71
CA GLU A 230 4.65 -1.84 -8.31
C GLU A 230 4.58 -1.84 -9.85
N GLN A 231 4.02 -2.89 -10.46
CA GLN A 231 3.81 -2.94 -11.91
C GLN A 231 2.61 -2.08 -12.34
N ILE A 232 1.53 -2.09 -11.57
CA ILE A 232 0.32 -1.28 -11.82
C ILE A 232 0.64 0.21 -11.74
N TYR A 233 1.45 0.62 -10.76
CA TYR A 233 1.84 2.03 -10.56
C TYR A 233 3.01 2.48 -11.43
N GLY A 234 3.62 1.57 -12.22
CA GLY A 234 4.71 1.91 -13.13
C GLY A 234 6.05 2.18 -12.43
N SER A 235 6.26 1.59 -11.25
CA SER A 235 7.51 1.65 -10.50
C SER A 235 8.60 0.77 -11.14
N ASN A 236 9.78 0.71 -10.53
CA ASN A 236 10.87 -0.14 -11.02
C ASN A 236 10.52 -1.63 -10.83
N VAL A 237 10.09 -2.28 -11.92
CA VAL A 237 9.62 -3.68 -11.93
C VAL A 237 10.82 -4.61 -12.14
N GLY A 238 11.07 -5.47 -11.15
CA GLY A 238 12.13 -6.48 -11.16
C GLY A 238 11.60 -7.92 -11.25
N PRO A 239 12.48 -8.94 -11.16
CA PRO A 239 12.13 -10.37 -11.17
C PRO A 239 11.05 -10.77 -10.16
N ALA A 240 10.97 -10.08 -9.03
CA ALA A 240 9.98 -10.32 -7.98
C ALA A 240 8.52 -10.10 -8.44
N ALA A 241 8.29 -9.35 -9.52
CA ALA A 241 6.97 -9.18 -10.11
C ALA A 241 6.50 -10.47 -10.79
N ASP A 242 7.39 -11.17 -11.50
CA ASP A 242 7.06 -12.48 -12.11
C ASP A 242 6.79 -13.53 -11.03
N PHE A 243 7.49 -13.49 -9.88
CA PHE A 243 7.22 -14.41 -8.77
C PHE A 243 5.85 -14.16 -8.14
N TYR A 244 5.45 -12.91 -7.98
CA TYR A 244 4.12 -12.56 -7.50
C TYR A 244 3.03 -13.07 -8.45
N ALA A 245 3.16 -12.80 -9.74
CA ALA A 245 2.22 -13.25 -10.76
C ALA A 245 2.14 -14.78 -10.84
N LEU A 246 3.29 -15.45 -10.75
CA LEU A 246 3.37 -16.91 -10.72
C LEU A 246 2.71 -17.47 -9.44
N GLY A 247 2.94 -16.88 -8.28
CA GLY A 247 2.29 -17.27 -7.02
C GLY A 247 0.77 -17.21 -7.13
N ARG A 248 0.22 -16.12 -7.66
CA ARG A 248 -1.23 -15.96 -7.89
C ARG A 248 -1.76 -16.96 -8.93
N THR A 249 -1.00 -17.23 -9.97
CA THR A 249 -1.32 -18.25 -10.97
C THR A 249 -1.41 -19.64 -10.34
N MET A 250 -0.44 -20.04 -9.50
CA MET A 250 -0.46 -21.33 -8.83
C MET A 250 -1.60 -21.46 -7.81
N ILE A 251 -1.91 -20.37 -7.09
CA ILE A 251 -3.08 -20.32 -6.19
C ILE A 251 -4.38 -20.54 -6.95
N GLN A 252 -4.55 -19.91 -8.12
CA GLN A 252 -5.71 -20.14 -8.95
C GLN A 252 -5.81 -21.59 -9.42
N LEU A 253 -4.70 -22.18 -9.86
CA LEU A 253 -4.67 -23.60 -10.26
C LEU A 253 -5.04 -24.54 -9.13
N LEU A 254 -4.64 -24.23 -7.89
CA LEU A 254 -4.96 -25.05 -6.71
C LEU A 254 -6.40 -24.88 -6.22
N THR A 255 -6.97 -23.69 -6.37
CA THR A 255 -8.29 -23.36 -5.82
C THR A 255 -9.42 -23.38 -6.83
N GLY A 256 -9.10 -23.32 -8.13
CA GLY A 256 -10.07 -23.11 -9.22
C GLY A 256 -10.68 -21.71 -9.25
N LYS A 257 -10.30 -20.81 -8.36
CA LYS A 257 -10.89 -19.48 -8.21
C LYS A 257 -9.99 -18.38 -8.73
N TYR A 258 -10.59 -17.41 -9.40
CA TYR A 258 -9.86 -16.22 -9.87
C TYR A 258 -9.30 -15.43 -8.68
N PRO A 259 -8.01 -15.02 -8.67
CA PRO A 259 -7.37 -14.43 -7.51
C PRO A 259 -8.10 -13.25 -6.84
N PRO A 260 -8.71 -12.30 -7.58
CA PRO A 260 -9.53 -11.25 -6.97
C PRO A 260 -10.75 -11.72 -6.17
N GLU A 261 -11.31 -12.89 -6.48
CA GLU A 261 -12.43 -13.48 -5.73
C GLU A 261 -12.01 -14.00 -4.35
N LEU A 262 -10.71 -14.21 -4.19
CA LEU A 262 -10.10 -14.68 -2.94
C LEU A 262 -9.63 -13.53 -2.05
N GLU A 263 -9.71 -12.27 -2.52
CA GLU A 263 -9.28 -11.09 -1.79
C GLU A 263 -10.32 -10.70 -0.72
N ASP A 264 -9.84 -10.47 0.48
CA ASP A 264 -10.64 -9.90 1.56
C ASP A 264 -10.94 -8.43 1.25
N SER A 265 -12.21 -8.08 1.14
CA SER A 265 -12.67 -6.73 0.75
C SER A 265 -12.23 -5.61 1.70
N LEU A 266 -11.89 -5.94 2.96
CA LEU A 266 -11.46 -4.95 3.97
C LEU A 266 -9.95 -4.77 3.98
N THR A 267 -9.19 -5.86 3.78
CA THR A 267 -7.73 -5.86 3.95
C THR A 267 -6.96 -5.98 2.64
N GLY A 268 -7.63 -6.34 1.54
CA GLY A 268 -7.01 -6.64 0.24
C GLY A 268 -6.13 -7.91 0.24
N LYS A 269 -6.08 -8.67 1.34
CA LYS A 269 -5.26 -9.87 1.45
C LYS A 269 -5.95 -11.08 0.85
N LEU A 270 -5.20 -11.92 0.15
CA LEU A 270 -5.71 -13.19 -0.38
C LEU A 270 -5.98 -14.18 0.75
N ARG A 271 -7.23 -14.66 0.86
CA ARG A 271 -7.65 -15.71 1.82
C ARG A 271 -7.84 -17.05 1.13
N TRP A 272 -6.88 -17.49 0.39
CA TRP A 272 -6.96 -18.66 -0.48
C TRP A 272 -6.83 -20.01 0.27
N ARG A 273 -6.13 -20.06 1.41
CA ARG A 273 -5.89 -21.31 2.19
C ARG A 273 -7.17 -22.01 2.66
N ASN A 274 -8.29 -21.29 2.70
CA ASN A 274 -9.59 -21.86 3.07
C ASN A 274 -10.23 -22.70 1.98
N TYR A 275 -9.73 -22.61 0.75
CA TYR A 275 -10.33 -23.24 -0.44
C TYR A 275 -9.62 -24.51 -0.92
N CYS A 276 -8.40 -24.77 -0.46
CA CYS A 276 -7.67 -25.97 -0.80
C CYS A 276 -6.80 -26.46 0.37
N ARG A 277 -6.57 -27.76 0.45
CA ARG A 277 -5.66 -28.38 1.43
C ARG A 277 -4.42 -28.86 0.71
N ILE A 278 -3.30 -28.23 0.99
CA ILE A 278 -1.99 -28.56 0.41
C ILE A 278 -0.92 -28.66 1.50
N LYS A 279 0.27 -29.12 1.12
CA LYS A 279 1.42 -29.17 2.03
C LYS A 279 1.71 -27.79 2.62
N PRO A 280 1.92 -27.67 3.95
CA PRO A 280 2.18 -26.38 4.61
C PRO A 280 3.38 -25.63 3.99
N ASP A 281 4.48 -26.35 3.72
CA ASP A 281 5.70 -25.74 3.13
C ASP A 281 5.43 -25.12 1.74
N LEU A 282 4.50 -25.69 0.95
CA LEU A 282 4.07 -25.13 -0.34
C LEU A 282 3.20 -23.90 -0.13
N ALA A 283 2.27 -23.97 0.83
CA ALA A 283 1.42 -22.84 1.15
C ALA A 283 2.22 -21.63 1.66
N ASP A 284 3.22 -21.86 2.52
CA ASP A 284 4.09 -20.81 3.05
C ASP A 284 4.95 -20.16 1.95
N LEU A 285 5.42 -20.96 0.98
CA LEU A 285 6.14 -20.44 -0.18
C LEU A 285 5.25 -19.55 -1.06
N LEU A 286 4.01 -19.98 -1.32
CA LEU A 286 3.05 -19.20 -2.10
C LEU A 286 2.69 -17.87 -1.41
N ASP A 287 2.45 -17.89 -0.09
CA ASP A 287 2.18 -16.66 0.68
C ASP A 287 3.37 -15.68 0.68
N GLU A 288 4.61 -16.20 0.70
CA GLU A 288 5.80 -15.36 0.59
C GLU A 288 5.91 -14.72 -0.80
N MET A 289 5.59 -15.47 -1.86
CA MET A 289 5.66 -14.96 -3.23
C MET A 289 4.65 -13.85 -3.51
N ILE A 290 3.47 -13.90 -2.90
CA ILE A 290 2.41 -12.92 -3.10
C ILE A 290 2.41 -11.75 -2.11
N GLN A 291 3.50 -11.55 -1.35
CA GLN A 291 3.62 -10.39 -0.46
C GLN A 291 3.58 -9.07 -1.25
N GLU A 292 2.93 -8.05 -0.69
CA GLU A 292 2.88 -6.73 -1.31
C GLU A 292 4.26 -6.04 -1.31
N ASP A 293 4.99 -6.16 -0.20
CA ASP A 293 6.37 -5.68 -0.12
C ASP A 293 7.30 -6.57 -0.96
N VAL A 294 7.87 -6.00 -2.00
CA VAL A 294 8.82 -6.66 -2.91
C VAL A 294 10.00 -7.31 -2.18
N ARG A 295 10.46 -6.70 -1.07
CA ARG A 295 11.61 -7.19 -0.28
C ARG A 295 11.28 -8.43 0.53
N SER A 296 10.00 -8.68 0.77
CA SER A 296 9.51 -9.85 1.50
C SER A 296 9.32 -11.07 0.59
N ARG A 297 9.42 -10.89 -0.73
CA ARG A 297 9.36 -11.98 -1.72
C ARG A 297 10.72 -12.66 -1.88
N PRO A 298 10.76 -13.90 -2.41
CA PRO A 298 12.02 -14.58 -2.70
C PRO A 298 12.92 -13.75 -3.63
N GLY A 299 14.22 -13.64 -3.30
CA GLY A 299 15.14 -12.74 -4.02
C GLY A 299 15.47 -13.21 -5.45
N HIS A 300 15.41 -14.51 -5.74
CA HIS A 300 15.65 -15.05 -7.09
C HIS A 300 15.02 -16.43 -7.27
N ALA A 301 14.76 -16.84 -8.53
CA ALA A 301 14.10 -18.10 -8.89
C ALA A 301 14.79 -19.36 -8.33
N GLY A 302 16.11 -19.34 -8.16
CA GLY A 302 16.85 -20.48 -7.60
C GLY A 302 16.48 -20.81 -6.15
N ILE A 303 16.10 -19.83 -5.33
CA ILE A 303 15.60 -20.07 -3.97
C ILE A 303 14.26 -20.81 -4.03
N ILE A 304 13.35 -20.35 -4.89
CA ILE A 304 12.04 -20.96 -5.10
C ILE A 304 12.21 -22.39 -5.60
N HIS A 305 13.03 -22.59 -6.63
CA HIS A 305 13.30 -23.91 -7.23
C HIS A 305 13.83 -24.90 -6.21
N LYS A 306 14.82 -24.52 -5.39
CA LYS A 306 15.38 -25.38 -4.33
C LYS A 306 14.32 -25.78 -3.30
N ARG A 307 13.44 -24.86 -2.91
CA ARG A 307 12.33 -25.15 -1.97
C ARG A 307 11.32 -26.12 -2.58
N LEU A 308 10.93 -25.90 -3.85
CA LEU A 308 9.98 -26.77 -4.56
C LEU A 308 10.53 -28.20 -4.72
N LEU A 309 11.81 -28.37 -5.06
CA LEU A 309 12.44 -29.70 -5.13
C LEU A 309 12.41 -30.41 -3.78
N LYS A 310 12.61 -29.69 -2.67
CA LYS A 310 12.51 -30.26 -1.32
C LYS A 310 11.07 -30.68 -1.00
N ILE A 311 10.07 -29.91 -1.42
CA ILE A 311 8.65 -30.23 -1.23
C ILE A 311 8.22 -31.42 -2.10
N ALA A 312 8.77 -31.54 -3.32
CA ALA A 312 8.48 -32.61 -4.26
C ALA A 312 9.17 -33.95 -3.89
N SER A 313 10.30 -33.88 -3.16
CA SER A 313 10.99 -35.11 -2.74
C SER A 313 10.09 -35.93 -1.83
N PRO A 314 9.94 -37.24 -2.06
CA PRO A 314 9.25 -38.11 -1.13
C PRO A 314 9.95 -38.00 0.22
N LEU A 315 9.18 -37.73 1.28
CA LEU A 315 9.70 -37.68 2.64
C LEU A 315 10.47 -38.98 2.89
N PRO A 316 11.76 -38.93 3.31
CA PRO A 316 12.43 -40.11 3.82
C PRO A 316 11.51 -40.68 4.91
N GLN A 317 11.26 -41.97 4.92
CA GLN A 317 10.59 -42.63 6.03
C GLN A 317 11.48 -42.49 7.28
N GLU A 318 11.32 -41.34 7.93
CA GLU A 318 12.03 -41.07 9.18
C GLU A 318 11.49 -42.04 10.25
N GLY A 319 12.38 -42.82 10.81
CA GLY A 319 12.06 -43.70 11.94
C GLY A 319 11.43 -42.89 13.09
N LEU A 320 10.60 -43.55 13.89
CA LEU A 320 9.85 -42.94 15.00
C LEU A 320 10.73 -42.07 15.92
N PHE A 321 12.00 -42.43 16.08
CA PHE A 321 12.99 -41.73 16.91
C PHE A 321 13.40 -40.35 16.35
N THR A 322 13.54 -40.23 15.02
CA THR A 322 13.86 -38.97 14.34
C THR A 322 12.67 -38.02 14.29
N ARG A 323 11.43 -38.53 14.26
CA ARG A 323 10.23 -37.74 14.42
C ARG A 323 10.13 -37.13 15.82
N ILE A 324 10.38 -37.91 16.87
CA ILE A 324 10.33 -37.42 18.26
C ILE A 324 11.41 -36.37 18.51
N SER A 325 12.65 -36.59 18.03
CA SER A 325 13.73 -35.59 18.19
C SER A 325 13.50 -34.30 17.43
N LYS A 326 12.89 -34.34 16.23
CA LYS A 326 12.49 -33.14 15.49
C LYS A 326 11.30 -32.43 16.12
N TYR A 327 10.34 -33.17 16.72
CA TYR A 327 9.23 -32.57 17.48
C TYR A 327 9.72 -31.84 18.73
N LEU A 328 10.62 -32.45 19.48
CA LEU A 328 11.30 -31.85 20.64
C LEU A 328 12.16 -30.63 20.20
N GLY A 329 12.92 -30.75 19.12
CA GLY A 329 13.70 -29.65 18.57
C GLY A 329 12.82 -28.46 18.10
N LYS A 330 11.68 -28.72 17.44
CA LYS A 330 10.70 -27.68 17.08
C LYS A 330 10.06 -27.05 18.32
N LEU A 331 9.68 -27.81 19.32
CA LEU A 331 9.13 -27.27 20.58
C LEU A 331 10.16 -26.40 21.31
N VAL A 332 11.41 -26.82 21.36
CA VAL A 332 12.49 -26.05 21.98
C VAL A 332 12.78 -24.77 21.19
N THR A 333 12.86 -24.85 19.86
CA THR A 333 13.07 -23.64 19.03
C THR A 333 11.87 -22.69 19.06
N GLN A 334 10.63 -23.19 19.05
CA GLN A 334 9.43 -22.37 19.22
C GLN A 334 9.37 -21.73 20.60
N PHE A 335 9.77 -22.45 21.65
CA PHE A 335 9.86 -21.94 23.01
C PHE A 335 10.91 -20.83 23.12
N PHE A 336 12.11 -21.02 22.55
CA PHE A 336 13.15 -19.98 22.52
C PHE A 336 12.77 -18.80 21.60
N GLN A 337 12.10 -19.02 20.48
CA GLN A 337 11.57 -17.95 19.63
C GLN A 337 10.43 -17.17 20.31
N ALA A 338 9.53 -17.87 21.02
CA ALA A 338 8.49 -17.23 21.81
C ALA A 338 9.09 -16.38 22.94
N ILE A 339 10.08 -16.89 23.67
CA ILE A 339 10.81 -16.12 24.69
C ILE A 339 11.54 -14.95 24.05
N GLY A 340 12.25 -15.14 22.94
CA GLY A 340 12.96 -14.07 22.23
C GLY A 340 12.02 -12.98 21.74
N ASN A 341 10.89 -13.34 21.14
CA ASN A 341 9.88 -12.40 20.67
C ASN A 341 9.19 -11.66 21.83
N THR A 342 8.90 -12.36 22.92
CA THR A 342 8.31 -11.76 24.12
C THR A 342 9.30 -10.79 24.79
N THR A 343 10.57 -11.17 24.88
CA THR A 343 11.63 -10.31 25.44
C THR A 343 11.85 -9.07 24.57
N LEU A 344 11.89 -9.22 23.24
CA LEU A 344 11.97 -8.09 22.30
C LEU A 344 10.73 -7.19 22.37
N PHE A 345 9.54 -7.77 22.54
CA PHE A 345 8.32 -7.00 22.73
C PHE A 345 8.35 -6.19 24.03
N ILE A 346 8.78 -6.80 25.13
CA ILE A 346 8.93 -6.13 26.43
C ILE A 346 10.00 -5.02 26.35
N ILE A 347 11.15 -5.30 25.76
CA ILE A 347 12.23 -4.30 25.58
C ILE A 347 11.72 -3.13 24.72
N ARG A 348 11.04 -3.39 23.60
CA ARG A 348 10.42 -2.34 22.77
C ARG A 348 9.35 -1.55 23.53
N GLY A 349 8.58 -2.23 24.38
CA GLY A 349 7.59 -1.60 25.27
C GLY A 349 8.24 -0.65 26.27
N ILE A 350 9.31 -1.11 26.93
CA ILE A 350 10.09 -0.31 27.89
C ILE A 350 10.72 0.91 27.20
N PHE A 351 11.35 0.72 26.03
CA PHE A 351 11.91 1.84 25.27
C PHE A 351 10.85 2.87 24.85
N LYS A 352 9.68 2.42 24.37
CA LYS A 352 8.57 3.32 24.05
C LYS A 352 8.05 4.07 25.28
N PHE A 353 7.96 3.40 26.40
CA PHE A 353 7.55 4.01 27.67
C PHE A 353 8.56 5.06 28.15
N LEU A 354 9.85 4.72 28.18
CA LEU A 354 10.91 5.67 28.54
C LEU A 354 10.94 6.88 27.60
N PHE A 355 10.81 6.64 26.31
CA PHE A 355 10.72 7.72 25.32
C PHE A 355 9.49 8.61 25.56
N ALA A 356 8.31 8.03 25.84
CA ALA A 356 7.12 8.78 26.19
C ALA A 356 7.30 9.61 27.46
N CYS A 357 7.96 9.09 28.49
CA CYS A 357 8.29 9.82 29.72
C CYS A 357 9.22 11.01 29.42
N LEU A 358 10.29 10.81 28.65
CA LEU A 358 11.22 11.87 28.26
C LEU A 358 10.52 12.98 27.47
N VAL A 359 9.70 12.59 26.49
CA VAL A 359 8.93 13.55 25.70
C VAL A 359 7.94 14.31 26.57
N THR A 360 7.24 13.63 27.47
CA THR A 360 6.32 14.28 28.42
C THR A 360 7.03 15.31 29.26
N PHE A 361 8.19 14.96 29.83
CA PHE A 361 8.99 15.86 30.62
C PHE A 361 9.46 17.09 29.81
N TRP A 362 9.91 16.85 28.58
CA TRP A 362 10.31 17.93 27.68
C TRP A 362 9.14 18.88 27.35
N VAL A 363 7.96 18.36 27.09
CA VAL A 363 6.76 19.17 26.82
C VAL A 363 6.38 19.99 28.05
N MET A 364 6.43 19.41 29.26
CA MET A 364 6.12 20.09 30.49
C MET A 364 7.08 21.29 30.72
N ILE A 365 8.38 21.11 30.50
CA ILE A 365 9.38 22.18 30.62
C ILE A 365 9.10 23.30 29.60
N LEU A 366 8.95 22.93 28.33
CA LEU A 366 8.73 23.89 27.24
C LEU A 366 7.45 24.70 27.43
N THR A 367 6.36 24.05 27.82
CA THR A 367 5.10 24.74 28.06
C THR A 367 5.15 25.61 29.30
N SER A 368 5.79 25.17 30.38
CA SER A 368 5.96 25.98 31.60
C SER A 368 6.77 27.26 31.34
N ILE A 369 7.91 27.14 30.66
CA ILE A 369 8.74 28.28 30.28
C ILE A 369 7.99 29.25 29.37
N SER A 370 7.37 28.72 28.33
CA SER A 370 6.62 29.52 27.36
C SER A 370 5.42 30.24 28.00
N THR A 371 4.69 29.55 28.88
CA THR A 371 3.60 30.13 29.65
C THR A 371 4.09 31.20 30.61
N GLY A 372 5.17 30.93 31.34
CA GLY A 372 5.77 31.91 32.26
C GLY A 372 6.19 33.19 31.54
N ILE A 373 6.92 33.08 30.45
CA ILE A 373 7.35 34.25 29.65
C ILE A 373 6.12 35.03 29.16
N ALA A 374 5.12 34.34 28.60
CA ALA A 374 3.93 35.00 28.10
C ALA A 374 3.10 35.65 29.21
N THR A 375 3.03 35.04 30.40
CA THR A 375 2.37 35.59 31.59
C THR A 375 3.05 36.88 32.03
N ILE A 376 4.39 36.90 32.07
CA ILE A 376 5.16 38.11 32.40
C ILE A 376 4.89 39.23 31.37
N ILE A 377 4.92 38.90 30.09
CA ILE A 377 4.59 39.86 29.00
C ILE A 377 3.18 40.40 29.18
N GLY A 378 2.19 39.51 29.38
CA GLY A 378 0.80 39.91 29.61
C GLY A 378 0.64 40.84 30.83
N PHE A 379 1.34 40.53 31.92
CA PHE A 379 1.33 41.35 33.11
C PHE A 379 1.94 42.76 32.86
N ILE A 380 3.10 42.84 32.24
CA ILE A 380 3.75 44.11 31.89
C ILE A 380 2.84 44.94 30.96
N LEU A 381 2.22 44.29 29.98
CA LEU A 381 1.31 44.99 29.06
C LEU A 381 0.03 45.48 29.76
N ALA A 382 -0.47 44.74 30.71
CA ALA A 382 -1.70 45.08 31.43
C ALA A 382 -1.49 46.19 32.51
N ASP A 383 -0.37 46.15 33.23
CA ASP A 383 -0.12 47.05 34.38
C ASP A 383 0.75 48.26 34.02
N HIS A 384 1.72 48.12 33.10
CA HIS A 384 2.72 49.14 32.78
C HIS A 384 2.48 49.86 31.45
N THR A 385 1.41 49.54 30.71
CA THR A 385 1.06 50.20 29.45
C THR A 385 -0.39 50.69 29.43
N SER A 386 -0.69 51.63 28.51
CA SER A 386 -2.05 52.11 28.29
C SER A 386 -3.05 51.04 27.73
N LEU A 387 -2.58 49.82 27.50
CA LEU A 387 -3.42 48.72 27.00
C LEU A 387 -4.44 48.27 28.04
N GLY A 388 -4.01 48.16 29.29
CA GLY A 388 -4.87 47.82 30.41
C GLY A 388 -5.98 48.85 30.60
N ASP A 389 -5.63 50.15 30.58
CA ASP A 389 -6.60 51.25 30.72
C ASP A 389 -7.62 51.28 29.58
N ARG A 390 -7.19 51.15 28.31
CA ARG A 390 -8.07 51.06 27.18
C ARG A 390 -9.02 49.86 27.21
N TRP A 391 -8.47 48.72 27.68
CA TRP A 391 -9.28 47.53 27.86
C TRP A 391 -10.32 47.69 28.95
N LEU A 392 -9.94 48.35 30.04
CA LEU A 392 -10.84 48.69 31.13
C LEU A 392 -11.97 49.62 30.68
N GLU A 393 -11.64 50.65 29.90
CA GLU A 393 -12.66 51.57 29.31
C GLU A 393 -13.66 50.83 28.42
N LEU A 394 -13.16 49.91 27.57
CA LEU A 394 -14.00 49.11 26.68
C LEU A 394 -14.89 48.14 27.49
N LEU A 395 -14.36 47.48 28.48
CA LEU A 395 -15.15 46.63 29.38
C LEU A 395 -16.18 47.43 30.17
N THR A 396 -15.84 48.60 30.65
CA THR A 396 -16.75 49.49 31.37
C THR A 396 -17.93 49.93 30.48
N TYR A 397 -17.67 50.14 29.19
CA TYR A 397 -18.71 50.49 28.22
C TYR A 397 -19.61 49.27 27.89
N GLN A 398 -19.04 48.12 27.67
CA GLN A 398 -19.77 46.91 27.24
C GLN A 398 -20.44 46.17 28.42
N LEU A 399 -19.77 46.12 29.58
CA LEU A 399 -20.15 45.26 30.72
C LEU A 399 -19.99 46.03 32.06
N PRO A 400 -20.73 47.12 32.27
CA PRO A 400 -20.55 48.03 33.42
C PRO A 400 -20.78 47.35 34.78
N THR A 401 -21.74 46.40 34.85
CA THR A 401 -22.03 45.67 36.09
C THR A 401 -20.87 44.76 36.49
N LEU A 402 -20.18 44.22 35.54
CA LEU A 402 -19.08 43.28 35.77
C LEU A 402 -17.83 44.01 36.28
N VAL A 403 -17.49 45.16 35.69
CA VAL A 403 -16.37 46.00 36.13
C VAL A 403 -16.59 46.56 37.53
N LYS A 404 -17.85 46.91 37.86
CA LYS A 404 -18.20 47.43 39.21
C LYS A 404 -17.97 46.35 40.29
N ASN A 405 -18.20 45.09 39.99
CA ASN A 405 -18.04 43.99 40.93
C ASN A 405 -16.58 43.46 40.97
N GLN A 406 -15.82 43.69 39.91
CA GLN A 406 -14.45 43.14 39.73
C GLN A 406 -13.55 44.23 39.11
N PRO A 407 -12.99 45.15 39.92
CA PRO A 407 -12.23 46.31 39.42
C PRO A 407 -10.93 45.95 38.69
N TYR A 408 -10.40 44.73 38.91
CA TYR A 408 -9.15 44.25 38.29
C TYR A 408 -9.36 43.34 37.06
N ILE A 409 -10.59 43.14 36.64
CA ILE A 409 -10.95 42.23 35.54
C ILE A 409 -10.20 42.53 34.22
N ALA A 410 -9.83 43.76 33.96
CA ALA A 410 -9.10 44.15 32.74
C ALA A 410 -7.68 43.57 32.76
N VAL A 411 -6.97 43.73 33.87
CA VAL A 411 -5.60 43.21 34.07
C VAL A 411 -5.63 41.68 34.05
N GLU A 412 -6.55 41.09 34.82
CA GLU A 412 -6.71 39.64 34.90
C GLU A 412 -6.98 39.04 33.52
N THR A 413 -7.92 39.60 32.76
CA THR A 413 -8.27 39.07 31.41
C THR A 413 -7.08 39.08 30.45
N ILE A 414 -6.26 40.13 30.48
CA ILE A 414 -5.05 40.21 29.63
C ILE A 414 -4.02 39.18 30.09
N VAL A 415 -3.81 39.02 31.38
CA VAL A 415 -2.84 38.03 31.93
C VAL A 415 -3.27 36.60 31.56
N TYR A 416 -4.57 36.28 31.74
CA TYR A 416 -5.12 34.98 31.31
C TYR A 416 -4.95 34.74 29.80
N ALA A 417 -5.26 35.75 28.98
CA ALA A 417 -5.11 35.64 27.53
C ALA A 417 -3.67 35.31 27.09
N PHE A 418 -2.70 36.03 27.65
CA PHE A 418 -1.29 35.81 27.36
C PHE A 418 -0.79 34.47 27.94
N ALA A 419 -1.22 34.07 29.13
CA ALA A 419 -0.92 32.75 29.67
C ALA A 419 -1.44 31.62 28.75
N GLY A 420 -2.65 31.77 28.22
CA GLY A 420 -3.22 30.84 27.25
C GLY A 420 -2.45 30.78 25.93
N LEU A 421 -2.02 31.94 25.43
CA LEU A 421 -1.15 32.07 24.27
C LEU A 421 0.16 31.31 24.50
N GLY A 422 0.81 31.54 25.65
CA GLY A 422 2.06 30.87 26.02
C GLY A 422 1.92 29.35 26.16
N THR A 423 0.82 28.89 26.75
CA THR A 423 0.53 27.46 26.87
C THR A 423 0.35 26.81 25.48
N ALA A 424 -0.45 27.43 24.62
CA ALA A 424 -0.66 26.93 23.25
C ALA A 424 0.65 26.96 22.44
N TRP A 425 1.46 27.99 22.63
CA TRP A 425 2.75 28.14 22.00
C TRP A 425 3.73 27.03 22.41
N GLY A 426 3.88 26.79 23.70
CA GLY A 426 4.74 25.73 24.23
C GLY A 426 4.33 24.35 23.77
N LEU A 427 3.02 24.06 23.78
CA LEU A 427 2.48 22.81 23.25
C LEU A 427 2.74 22.63 21.76
N THR A 428 2.66 23.71 20.97
CA THR A 428 2.90 23.66 19.52
C THR A 428 4.38 23.54 19.19
N LEU A 429 5.26 24.23 19.90
CA LEU A 429 6.72 24.14 19.74
C LEU A 429 7.25 22.75 20.04
N SER A 430 6.61 22.03 20.98
CA SER A 430 7.01 20.66 21.29
C SER A 430 6.85 19.69 20.11
N GLY A 431 5.98 20.00 19.12
CA GLY A 431 5.68 19.15 17.97
C GLY A 431 5.06 17.79 18.32
N CYS A 432 4.65 17.59 19.59
CA CYS A 432 4.12 16.34 20.13
C CYS A 432 2.59 16.26 19.91
N PHE A 433 2.01 15.08 20.13
CA PHE A 433 0.55 14.82 20.06
C PHE A 433 -0.08 14.83 18.65
N GLY A 434 0.70 14.68 17.56
CA GLY A 434 0.18 14.60 16.19
C GLY A 434 -0.59 15.84 15.74
N GLN A 435 -0.14 17.00 16.18
CA GLN A 435 -0.77 18.29 15.90
C GLN A 435 -0.77 18.61 14.41
N LYS A 436 -1.91 19.11 13.88
CA LYS A 436 -2.08 19.46 12.46
C LYS A 436 -2.29 20.94 12.21
N ARG A 437 -2.35 21.80 13.24
CA ARG A 437 -2.62 23.23 13.11
C ARG A 437 -1.36 24.08 13.02
N GLN A 438 -1.50 25.21 12.33
CA GLN A 438 -0.43 26.19 12.20
C GLN A 438 -0.24 26.92 13.52
N PHE A 439 1.00 27.30 13.80
CA PHE A 439 1.43 27.97 15.01
C PHE A 439 0.59 29.19 15.42
N LEU A 440 0.31 30.11 14.47
CA LEU A 440 -0.50 31.29 14.70
C LEU A 440 -1.92 30.97 15.14
N VAL A 441 -2.55 29.98 14.52
CA VAL A 441 -3.92 29.56 14.87
C VAL A 441 -3.99 28.98 16.26
N SER A 442 -3.00 28.16 16.63
CA SER A 442 -2.92 27.57 17.97
C SER A 442 -2.73 28.64 19.04
N ALA A 443 -1.85 29.62 18.81
CA ALA A 443 -1.59 30.73 19.72
C ALA A 443 -2.83 31.59 19.93
N LEU A 444 -3.53 31.96 18.83
CA LEU A 444 -4.76 32.74 18.89
C LEU A 444 -5.87 31.99 19.66
N MET A 445 -6.02 30.68 19.41
CA MET A 445 -7.02 29.87 20.10
C MET A 445 -6.69 29.69 21.57
N GLY A 446 -5.41 29.60 21.94
CA GLY A 446 -4.98 29.61 23.35
C GLY A 446 -5.31 30.92 24.06
N PHE A 447 -5.01 32.04 23.40
CA PHE A 447 -5.37 33.38 23.87
C PHE A 447 -6.89 33.49 24.13
N VAL A 448 -7.70 33.11 23.16
CA VAL A 448 -9.16 33.14 23.27
C VAL A 448 -9.66 32.15 24.32
N ALA A 449 -9.08 30.96 24.41
CA ALA A 449 -9.49 29.91 25.32
C ALA A 449 -9.46 30.36 26.78
N TYR A 450 -8.32 30.89 27.24
CA TYR A 450 -8.13 31.28 28.62
C TYR A 450 -8.90 32.56 28.98
N SER A 451 -8.95 33.53 28.07
CA SER A 451 -9.70 34.75 28.30
C SER A 451 -11.22 34.53 28.35
N LEU A 452 -11.77 33.73 27.40
CA LEU A 452 -13.20 33.37 27.42
C LEU A 452 -13.56 32.54 28.63
N GLY A 453 -12.70 31.57 28.99
CA GLY A 453 -12.90 30.77 30.20
C GLY A 453 -12.96 31.64 31.45
N TRP A 454 -12.04 32.61 31.57
CA TRP A 454 -12.01 33.56 32.69
C TRP A 454 -13.25 34.45 32.73
N ILE A 455 -13.60 35.08 31.61
CA ILE A 455 -14.80 35.93 31.51
C ILE A 455 -16.06 35.12 31.83
N ALA A 456 -16.20 33.90 31.33
CA ALA A 456 -17.36 33.04 31.60
C ALA A 456 -17.53 32.72 33.09
N CYS A 457 -16.44 32.51 33.84
CA CYS A 457 -16.48 32.33 35.27
C CYS A 457 -17.09 33.51 36.02
N GLN A 458 -16.99 34.72 35.48
CA GLN A 458 -17.56 35.93 36.13
C GLN A 458 -19.09 36.01 36.02
N PHE A 459 -19.67 35.27 35.09
CA PHE A 459 -21.14 35.24 34.91
C PHE A 459 -21.84 34.09 35.69
N ILE A 460 -21.06 33.12 36.17
CA ILE A 460 -21.61 31.94 36.86
C ILE A 460 -21.44 32.15 38.38
N PRO A 461 -22.51 32.34 39.13
CA PRO A 461 -22.41 32.49 40.58
C PRO A 461 -21.99 31.17 41.22
N THR A 462 -20.81 31.14 41.82
CA THR A 462 -20.26 29.99 42.53
C THR A 462 -19.96 30.38 43.96
N GLN A 463 -20.12 29.46 44.88
CA GLN A 463 -19.84 29.70 46.30
C GLN A 463 -18.40 29.37 46.69
N ASN A 464 -17.76 28.51 45.87
CA ASN A 464 -16.40 28.03 46.18
C ASN A 464 -15.42 28.37 45.06
N PRO A 465 -14.19 28.82 45.35
CA PRO A 465 -13.14 29.07 44.35
C PRO A 465 -12.74 27.84 43.53
N SER A 466 -12.90 26.62 44.09
CA SER A 466 -12.66 25.36 43.37
C SER A 466 -13.64 25.14 42.20
N GLU A 467 -14.89 25.57 42.31
CA GLU A 467 -15.89 25.46 41.26
C GLU A 467 -15.53 26.37 40.09
N ASN A 468 -15.07 27.60 40.36
CA ASN A 468 -14.60 28.52 39.34
C ASN A 468 -13.43 27.93 38.55
N LEU A 469 -12.47 27.30 39.20
CA LEU A 469 -11.34 26.65 38.58
C LEU A 469 -11.78 25.52 37.63
N VAL A 470 -12.73 24.69 38.07
CA VAL A 470 -13.30 23.61 37.24
C VAL A 470 -14.01 24.16 36.00
N ILE A 471 -14.85 25.19 36.19
CA ILE A 471 -15.58 25.83 35.08
C ILE A 471 -14.62 26.42 34.07
N TRP A 472 -13.61 27.12 34.55
CA TRP A 472 -12.57 27.71 33.70
C TRP A 472 -11.85 26.64 32.86
N ILE A 473 -11.44 25.52 33.46
CA ILE A 473 -10.78 24.43 32.76
C ILE A 473 -11.70 23.77 31.75
N LEU A 474 -12.96 23.52 32.11
CA LEU A 474 -13.95 22.91 31.23
C LEU A 474 -14.23 23.73 29.97
N ILE A 475 -14.11 25.05 30.05
CA ILE A 475 -14.28 25.95 28.91
C ILE A 475 -12.97 26.10 28.13
N SER A 476 -11.86 26.35 28.83
CA SER A 476 -10.59 26.70 28.22
C SER A 476 -9.94 25.49 27.52
N LEU A 477 -9.97 24.31 28.12
CA LEU A 477 -9.25 23.14 27.59
C LEU A 477 -9.82 22.61 26.25
N PRO A 478 -11.13 22.53 26.03
CA PRO A 478 -11.69 22.16 24.72
C PRO A 478 -11.29 23.15 23.61
N ILE A 479 -11.35 24.45 23.89
CA ILE A 479 -10.99 25.49 22.91
C ILE A 479 -9.48 25.41 22.58
N LEU A 480 -8.63 25.26 23.58
CA LEU A 480 -7.19 25.08 23.43
C LEU A 480 -6.87 23.84 22.59
N THR A 481 -7.48 22.69 22.88
CA THR A 481 -7.25 21.44 22.15
C THR A 481 -7.76 21.47 20.73
N LEU A 482 -8.88 22.16 20.46
CA LEU A 482 -9.34 22.43 19.11
C LEU A 482 -8.34 23.30 18.34
N GLY A 483 -7.75 24.30 19.02
CA GLY A 483 -6.68 25.12 18.48
C GLY A 483 -5.44 24.33 18.06
N LEU A 484 -5.06 23.34 18.82
CA LEU A 484 -3.94 22.44 18.54
C LEU A 484 -4.22 21.46 17.37
N GLY A 485 -5.48 21.31 16.93
CA GLY A 485 -5.84 20.44 15.81
C GLY A 485 -5.81 18.95 16.11
N ILE A 486 -5.93 18.56 17.37
CA ILE A 486 -6.00 17.17 17.82
C ILE A 486 -7.41 16.64 17.52
N ARG A 487 -7.58 15.85 16.44
CA ARG A 487 -8.92 15.53 15.88
C ARG A 487 -9.65 14.34 16.50
N ASN A 488 -8.98 13.41 17.17
CA ASN A 488 -9.54 12.06 17.29
C ASN A 488 -10.20 11.68 18.63
N HIS A 489 -10.39 12.58 19.61
CA HIS A 489 -10.84 12.15 20.93
C HIS A 489 -11.76 13.15 21.66
N LYS A 490 -12.96 13.41 21.14
CA LYS A 490 -13.92 14.33 21.81
C LYS A 490 -14.24 13.94 23.26
N ILE A 491 -14.40 12.64 23.55
CA ILE A 491 -14.68 12.14 24.90
C ILE A 491 -13.45 12.20 25.79
N ALA A 492 -12.24 11.96 25.24
CA ALA A 492 -11.00 12.07 25.98
C ALA A 492 -10.77 13.50 26.53
N TYR A 493 -11.22 14.54 25.82
CA TYR A 493 -11.10 15.92 26.27
C TYR A 493 -11.91 16.21 27.53
N THR A 494 -13.11 15.66 27.65
CA THR A 494 -13.93 15.80 28.86
C THR A 494 -13.30 15.08 30.05
N VAL A 495 -12.77 13.88 29.81
CA VAL A 495 -12.03 13.12 30.83
C VAL A 495 -10.76 13.83 31.24
N ILE A 496 -9.99 14.36 30.28
CA ILE A 496 -8.76 15.14 30.54
C ILE A 496 -9.09 16.39 31.36
N ALA A 497 -10.15 17.13 31.00
CA ALA A 497 -10.58 18.30 31.73
C ALA A 497 -10.91 17.96 33.19
N GLY A 498 -11.65 16.86 33.42
CA GLY A 498 -11.94 16.36 34.77
C GLY A 498 -10.69 15.97 35.55
N LEU A 499 -9.76 15.23 34.93
CA LEU A 499 -8.50 14.84 35.55
C LEU A 499 -7.60 16.04 35.86
N VAL A 500 -7.49 17.01 34.94
CA VAL A 500 -6.73 18.24 35.17
C VAL A 500 -7.30 19.02 36.34
N SER A 501 -8.63 19.23 36.39
CA SER A 501 -9.29 19.95 37.47
C SER A 501 -9.06 19.28 38.83
N ALA A 502 -9.27 17.96 38.90
CA ALA A 502 -9.10 17.19 40.14
C ALA A 502 -7.65 17.25 40.65
N ASN A 503 -6.67 17.08 39.74
CA ASN A 503 -5.26 17.16 40.10
C ASN A 503 -4.86 18.56 40.53
N LEU A 504 -5.31 19.61 39.84
CA LEU A 504 -5.05 20.99 40.24
C LEU A 504 -5.58 21.28 41.63
N ILE A 505 -6.82 20.96 41.93
CA ILE A 505 -7.44 21.15 43.23
C ILE A 505 -6.62 20.39 44.29
N SER A 506 -6.27 19.13 44.05
CA SER A 506 -5.50 18.31 44.99
C SER A 506 -4.10 18.90 45.25
N VAL A 507 -3.40 19.36 44.20
CA VAL A 507 -2.07 19.95 44.34
C VAL A 507 -2.12 21.27 45.10
N PHE A 508 -3.08 22.15 44.79
CA PHE A 508 -3.22 23.42 45.50
C PHE A 508 -3.55 23.22 46.99
N THR A 509 -4.45 22.28 47.32
CA THR A 509 -4.80 21.97 48.71
C THR A 509 -3.63 21.35 49.45
N ASN A 510 -2.87 20.42 48.83
CA ASN A 510 -1.72 19.78 49.48
C ASN A 510 -0.53 20.71 49.70
N LEU A 511 -0.33 21.70 48.83
CA LEU A 511 0.71 22.71 48.99
C LEU A 511 0.35 23.81 49.97
N GLY A 512 -0.85 23.77 50.57
CA GLY A 512 -1.33 24.85 51.45
C GLY A 512 -1.57 26.18 50.71
N LEU A 513 -1.50 26.15 49.37
CA LEU A 513 -1.79 27.29 48.53
C LEU A 513 -3.32 27.38 48.46
N GLY A 514 -3.89 28.32 49.23
CA GLY A 514 -5.33 28.55 49.09
C GLY A 514 -5.70 28.89 47.68
N LEU A 515 -6.91 28.47 47.27
CA LEU A 515 -7.46 28.77 45.92
C LEU A 515 -7.63 30.28 45.64
N HIS A 516 -7.22 31.14 46.56
CA HIS A 516 -7.14 32.60 46.37
C HIS A 516 -6.20 33.02 45.23
N LEU A 517 -5.25 32.17 44.82
CA LEU A 517 -4.41 32.39 43.64
C LEU A 517 -5.22 32.46 42.32
N PHE A 518 -6.48 32.04 42.38
CA PHE A 518 -7.39 32.18 41.24
C PHE A 518 -7.86 33.64 41.06
N HIS A 519 -7.88 34.43 42.13
CA HIS A 519 -8.11 35.86 42.12
C HIS A 519 -6.83 36.58 42.54
N PHE A 520 -6.28 37.41 41.64
CA PHE A 520 -5.06 38.15 41.97
C PHE A 520 -5.38 39.25 42.97
N SER A 521 -4.83 39.14 44.17
CA SER A 521 -4.98 40.16 45.20
C SER A 521 -3.99 41.31 44.95
N ARG A 522 -4.48 42.54 44.98
CA ARG A 522 -3.58 43.70 45.05
C ARG A 522 -3.21 43.92 46.50
N GLU A 523 -1.96 43.65 46.83
CA GLU A 523 -1.42 44.13 48.09
C GLU A 523 -1.22 45.67 48.07
N PRO A 524 -1.14 46.34 49.22
CA PRO A 524 -0.98 47.82 49.25
C PRO A 524 0.23 48.34 48.49
N GLN A 525 1.17 47.47 48.13
CA GLN A 525 2.42 47.84 47.42
C GLN A 525 2.43 47.56 45.93
N GLY A 526 1.35 47.03 45.34
CA GLY A 526 1.25 46.72 43.90
C GLY A 526 0.73 45.30 43.61
N PHE A 527 0.64 44.92 42.32
CA PHE A 527 0.29 43.57 41.90
C PHE A 527 1.49 42.62 42.10
N ASP A 528 1.26 41.48 42.73
CA ASP A 528 2.25 40.41 42.82
C ASP A 528 2.30 39.62 41.49
N ILE A 529 3.43 39.71 40.80
CA ILE A 529 3.65 38.95 39.54
C ILE A 529 3.94 37.47 39.80
N PHE A 530 4.44 37.11 40.99
CA PHE A 530 4.85 35.75 41.26
C PHE A 530 3.68 34.77 41.40
N SER A 531 2.55 35.24 41.93
CA SER A 531 1.33 34.44 42.07
C SER A 531 0.77 33.98 40.72
N PRO A 532 0.49 34.87 39.74
CA PRO A 532 0.01 34.43 38.40
C PRO A 532 1.07 33.63 37.65
N LEU A 533 2.35 33.96 37.79
CA LEU A 533 3.44 33.21 37.17
C LEU A 533 3.46 31.75 37.67
N GLY A 534 3.43 31.55 39.00
CA GLY A 534 3.40 30.22 39.60
C GLY A 534 2.15 29.44 39.22
N PHE A 535 0.98 30.10 39.27
CA PHE A 535 -0.30 29.50 38.93
C PHE A 535 -0.31 29.00 37.48
N PHE A 536 -0.04 29.85 36.48
CA PHE A 536 -0.13 29.45 35.08
C PHE A 536 0.99 28.49 34.66
N SER A 537 2.18 28.58 35.25
CA SER A 537 3.23 27.59 35.04
C SER A 537 2.82 26.22 35.53
N LEU A 538 2.22 26.10 36.72
CA LEU A 538 1.74 24.85 37.26
C LEU A 538 0.57 24.28 36.41
N VAL A 539 -0.38 25.13 36.02
CA VAL A 539 -1.48 24.77 35.15
C VAL A 539 -0.96 24.21 33.82
N SER A 540 0.00 24.86 33.19
CA SER A 540 0.56 24.44 31.92
C SER A 540 1.30 23.09 32.00
N ILE A 541 2.00 22.84 33.10
CA ILE A 541 2.63 21.56 33.42
C ILE A 541 1.59 20.46 33.51
N LEU A 542 0.51 20.67 34.27
CA LEU A 542 -0.53 19.68 34.49
C LEU A 542 -1.33 19.41 33.20
N ILE A 543 -1.66 20.43 32.42
CA ILE A 543 -2.29 20.26 31.11
C ILE A 543 -1.41 19.41 30.18
N SER A 544 -0.11 19.73 30.12
CA SER A 544 0.86 18.99 29.29
C SER A 544 0.98 17.54 29.73
N PHE A 545 1.02 17.28 31.02
CA PHE A 545 1.07 15.93 31.60
C PHE A 545 -0.19 15.13 31.27
N CYS A 546 -1.37 15.70 31.47
CA CYS A 546 -2.65 15.03 31.18
C CYS A 546 -2.85 14.78 29.67
N LEU A 547 -2.41 15.70 28.81
CA LEU A 547 -2.42 15.50 27.36
C LEU A 547 -1.46 14.36 26.97
N SER A 548 -0.31 14.26 27.60
CA SER A 548 0.65 13.17 27.38
C SER A 548 0.07 11.82 27.79
N ILE A 549 -0.53 11.71 28.96
CA ILE A 549 -1.24 10.49 29.40
C ILE A 549 -2.33 10.11 28.40
N SER A 550 -3.12 11.09 27.96
CA SER A 550 -4.16 10.81 26.97
C SER A 550 -3.60 10.30 25.65
N TYR A 551 -2.52 10.87 25.17
CA TYR A 551 -1.92 10.51 23.89
C TYR A 551 -1.17 9.17 23.95
N TYR A 552 -0.34 8.96 24.98
CA TYR A 552 0.54 7.78 25.07
C TYR A 552 -0.09 6.58 25.76
N LEU A 553 -1.10 6.77 26.62
CA LEU A 553 -1.73 5.69 27.39
C LEU A 553 -3.20 5.48 26.97
N ILE A 554 -4.05 6.52 27.09
CA ILE A 554 -5.49 6.37 26.90
C ILE A 554 -5.85 6.06 25.44
N SER A 555 -5.27 6.82 24.51
CA SER A 555 -5.56 6.64 23.07
C SER A 555 -5.17 5.25 22.53
N PRO A 556 -4.00 4.68 22.84
CA PRO A 556 -3.68 3.30 22.46
C PRO A 556 -4.60 2.26 23.09
N CYS A 557 -4.98 2.43 24.38
CA CYS A 557 -5.90 1.51 25.06
C CYS A 557 -7.31 1.52 24.45
N LEU A 558 -7.82 2.71 24.12
CA LEU A 558 -9.13 2.84 23.46
C LEU A 558 -9.13 2.22 22.05
N ARG A 559 -8.04 2.38 21.29
CA ARG A 559 -7.90 1.72 19.98
C ARG A 559 -7.85 0.20 20.12
N TRP A 560 -7.18 -0.32 21.15
CA TRP A 560 -7.15 -1.76 21.44
C TRP A 560 -8.53 -2.31 21.79
N LEU A 561 -9.39 -1.51 22.44
CA LEU A 561 -10.80 -1.83 22.76
C LEU A 561 -11.76 -1.61 21.58
N GLY A 562 -11.26 -1.27 20.37
CA GLY A 562 -12.07 -1.12 19.16
C GLY A 562 -12.71 0.25 18.97
N TRP A 563 -12.35 1.25 19.76
CA TRP A 563 -12.79 2.63 19.56
C TRP A 563 -12.00 3.27 18.42
N ARG A 564 -12.73 3.75 17.39
CA ARG A 564 -12.17 4.43 16.20
C ARG A 564 -12.29 5.95 16.31
#